data_e5f4b739b4770da8d866d395dcfaf513
#
_entry.id   e5f4b739b4770da8d866d395dcfaf513
#
_cell.length_a   1.000
_cell.length_b   1.000
_cell.length_c   1.000
_cell.angle_alpha   90.00
_cell.angle_beta   90.00
_cell.angle_gamma   90.00
#
_symmetry.space_group_name_H-M   'P 1'
#
loop_
_entity.id
_entity.type
_entity.pdbx_description
1 polymer ?
#
loop_
_entity_poly.entity_id
_entity_poly.type
_entity_poly.pdbx_seq_one_letter_code
_entity_poly.pdbx_strand_id
1 'polypeptide(L)'
;TKQLRKEIYKHEYDLSERFPEKPSIEAELPEEVAYTYELLEKIQSGVEASDNAEIKALYNRIKELLDSDRIRQIRSKDDEDARFGHKTATSTFFGYKTHIAMSDDRIITGVEVTDGSKPDGEQLPNLLEKSKRNGAAVKEIVGDMAYVSDDNLEVCGKEITLIARTNTAVAAAANGNLEEGFCFNKDAGMLQCPAGELSTRVEKRTAKNGNTYLRYIFSKVTCRKCPQREKCRVGRSNAKTRSYSITQASEKNLERLKFEESEYFQERMKIRHRIEEKNGELKEAHGLRKADSRGLFAMHLQMYFTAFTANVKRIVRLDELAME
;
A
#
# COMPACT_ATOMS: atom_id res chain seq x y z
N THR A 1 24.87 -3.38 -58.57
CA THR A 1 24.08 -2.46 -57.69
C THR A 1 22.57 -2.73 -57.67
N LYS A 2 21.92 -3.06 -58.80
CA LYS A 2 20.51 -3.43 -58.87
C LYS A 2 20.27 -4.87 -58.29
N GLN A 3 21.22 -5.75 -58.48
CA GLN A 3 21.18 -7.14 -58.02
C GLN A 3 21.33 -7.19 -56.48
N LEU A 4 22.29 -6.41 -55.95
CA LEU A 4 22.48 -6.32 -54.50
C LEU A 4 21.25 -5.76 -53.75
N ARG A 5 20.59 -4.72 -54.33
CA ARG A 5 19.32 -4.22 -53.78
C ARG A 5 18.21 -5.28 -53.79
N LYS A 6 18.09 -6.08 -54.86
CA LYS A 6 17.12 -7.17 -54.94
C LYS A 6 17.38 -8.28 -53.89
N GLU A 7 18.64 -8.59 -53.64
CA GLU A 7 19.04 -9.57 -52.64
C GLU A 7 18.77 -9.06 -51.22
N ILE A 8 19.08 -7.80 -50.97
CA ILE A 8 18.75 -7.15 -49.68
C ILE A 8 17.25 -7.13 -49.45
N TYR A 9 16.44 -6.69 -50.41
CA TYR A 9 14.97 -6.70 -50.29
C TYR A 9 14.41 -8.12 -50.10
N LYS A 10 15.00 -9.14 -50.77
CA LYS A 10 14.58 -10.51 -50.60
C LYS A 10 14.93 -11.01 -49.20
N HIS A 11 16.10 -10.69 -48.68
CA HIS A 11 16.50 -11.03 -47.30
C HIS A 11 15.66 -10.33 -46.26
N GLU A 12 15.35 -9.03 -46.46
CA GLU A 12 14.42 -8.30 -45.55
C GLU A 12 13.02 -8.92 -45.56
N TYR A 13 12.49 -9.32 -46.70
CA TYR A 13 11.21 -10.00 -46.84
C TYR A 13 11.23 -11.38 -46.15
N ASP A 14 12.23 -12.21 -46.42
CA ASP A 14 12.39 -13.53 -45.79
C ASP A 14 12.58 -13.42 -44.26
N LEU A 15 13.20 -12.36 -43.76
CA LEU A 15 13.33 -12.06 -42.34
C LEU A 15 11.98 -11.62 -41.74
N SER A 16 11.23 -10.77 -42.43
CA SER A 16 9.93 -10.29 -41.94
C SER A 16 8.88 -11.39 -41.79
N GLU A 17 8.92 -12.42 -42.64
CA GLU A 17 8.03 -13.59 -42.52
C GLU A 17 8.44 -14.54 -41.38
N ARG A 18 9.68 -14.47 -40.90
CA ARG A 18 10.21 -15.36 -39.84
C ARG A 18 10.03 -14.81 -38.46
N PHE A 19 9.91 -13.49 -38.32
CA PHE A 19 9.84 -12.81 -37.04
C PHE A 19 8.44 -12.24 -36.80
N PRO A 20 8.03 -12.12 -35.54
CA PRO A 20 6.75 -11.48 -35.22
C PRO A 20 6.74 -10.02 -35.64
N GLU A 21 5.58 -9.50 -35.97
CA GLU A 21 5.40 -8.09 -36.33
C GLU A 21 5.68 -7.21 -35.12
N LYS A 22 6.57 -6.23 -35.32
CA LYS A 22 6.92 -5.32 -34.23
C LYS A 22 5.72 -4.47 -33.81
N PRO A 23 5.41 -4.37 -32.51
CA PRO A 23 4.37 -3.49 -32.01
C PRO A 23 4.56 -2.04 -32.45
N SER A 24 3.47 -1.29 -32.55
CA SER A 24 3.50 0.14 -32.83
C SER A 24 4.24 0.91 -31.74
N ILE A 25 4.68 2.14 -32.04
CA ILE A 25 5.33 3.03 -31.04
C ILE A 25 4.37 3.34 -29.88
N GLU A 26 3.06 3.28 -30.10
CA GLU A 26 2.01 3.53 -29.12
C GLU A 26 1.60 2.25 -28.35
N ALA A 27 2.21 1.10 -28.67
CA ALA A 27 1.87 -0.17 -28.02
C ALA A 27 2.14 -0.11 -26.52
N GLU A 28 1.24 -0.71 -25.76
CA GLU A 28 1.38 -0.84 -24.31
C GLU A 28 2.48 -1.85 -23.93
N LEU A 29 3.05 -1.70 -22.72
CA LEU A 29 4.12 -2.57 -22.23
C LEU A 29 3.79 -4.08 -22.32
N PRO A 30 2.57 -4.57 -22.01
CA PRO A 30 2.24 -5.98 -22.15
C PRO A 30 2.40 -6.51 -23.60
N GLU A 31 2.09 -5.68 -24.60
CA GLU A 31 2.24 -6.04 -26.02
C GLU A 31 3.72 -6.12 -26.42
N GLU A 32 4.53 -5.19 -25.95
CA GLU A 32 5.98 -5.21 -26.16
C GLU A 32 6.66 -6.40 -25.46
N VAL A 33 6.20 -6.75 -24.26
CA VAL A 33 6.68 -7.92 -23.53
C VAL A 33 6.31 -9.21 -24.26
N ALA A 34 5.06 -9.34 -24.71
CA ALA A 34 4.60 -10.49 -25.49
C ALA A 34 5.38 -10.65 -26.79
N TYR A 35 5.57 -9.56 -27.53
CA TYR A 35 6.42 -9.53 -28.73
C TYR A 35 7.84 -10.00 -28.44
N THR A 36 8.43 -9.54 -27.35
CA THR A 36 9.81 -9.90 -26.99
C THR A 36 9.93 -11.38 -26.63
N TYR A 37 8.94 -11.96 -25.94
CA TYR A 37 8.90 -13.42 -25.70
C TYR A 37 8.81 -14.20 -26.99
N GLU A 38 7.92 -13.83 -27.90
CA GLU A 38 7.77 -14.50 -29.20
C GLU A 38 9.04 -14.38 -30.04
N LEU A 39 9.70 -13.20 -30.00
CA LEU A 39 10.98 -13.00 -30.69
C LEU A 39 12.08 -13.90 -30.12
N LEU A 40 12.21 -13.99 -28.79
CA LEU A 40 13.19 -14.88 -28.14
C LEU A 40 12.96 -16.35 -28.50
N GLU A 41 11.70 -16.78 -28.56
CA GLU A 41 11.36 -18.14 -28.97
C GLU A 41 11.81 -18.43 -30.42
N LYS A 42 11.56 -17.50 -31.33
CA LYS A 42 11.96 -17.62 -32.75
C LYS A 42 13.48 -17.64 -32.95
N ILE A 43 14.24 -16.88 -32.16
CA ILE A 43 15.72 -16.84 -32.33
C ILE A 43 16.45 -17.89 -31.49
N GLN A 44 15.79 -18.62 -30.61
CA GLN A 44 16.42 -19.55 -29.66
C GLN A 44 17.35 -20.56 -30.36
N SER A 45 16.89 -21.22 -31.40
CA SER A 45 17.68 -22.22 -32.12
C SER A 45 18.94 -21.65 -32.78
N GLY A 46 18.85 -20.42 -33.29
CA GLY A 46 19.98 -19.69 -33.86
C GLY A 46 21.01 -19.29 -32.81
N VAL A 47 20.55 -18.88 -31.63
CA VAL A 47 21.40 -18.51 -30.48
C VAL A 47 22.12 -19.77 -29.95
N GLU A 48 21.43 -20.89 -29.82
CA GLU A 48 22.01 -22.17 -29.39
C GLU A 48 23.10 -22.66 -30.32
N ALA A 49 22.88 -22.52 -31.62
CA ALA A 49 23.84 -22.92 -32.68
C ALA A 49 25.00 -21.93 -32.85
N SER A 50 24.90 -20.70 -32.25
CA SER A 50 25.95 -19.68 -32.37
C SER A 50 27.14 -20.01 -31.47
N ASP A 51 28.35 -19.83 -31.98
CA ASP A 51 29.59 -19.93 -31.19
C ASP A 51 29.90 -18.60 -30.44
N ASN A 52 29.12 -17.57 -30.65
CA ASN A 52 29.35 -16.28 -30.03
C ASN A 52 28.81 -16.24 -28.60
N ALA A 53 29.75 -16.17 -27.64
CA ALA A 53 29.43 -16.12 -26.19
C ALA A 53 28.66 -14.88 -25.79
N GLU A 54 28.91 -13.73 -26.44
CA GLU A 54 28.21 -12.46 -26.13
C GLU A 54 26.73 -12.54 -26.52
N ILE A 55 26.42 -13.14 -27.67
CA ILE A 55 25.04 -13.34 -28.11
C ILE A 55 24.28 -14.22 -27.10
N LYS A 56 24.89 -15.32 -26.67
CA LYS A 56 24.30 -16.23 -25.66
C LYS A 56 24.10 -15.50 -24.32
N ALA A 57 25.08 -14.73 -23.88
CA ALA A 57 24.99 -13.96 -22.64
C ALA A 57 23.86 -12.92 -22.71
N LEU A 58 23.75 -12.19 -23.83
CA LEU A 58 22.70 -11.20 -24.02
C LEU A 58 21.30 -11.84 -24.06
N TYR A 59 21.15 -12.95 -24.78
CA TYR A 59 19.91 -13.70 -24.84
C TYR A 59 19.44 -14.16 -23.44
N ASN A 60 20.34 -14.76 -22.66
CA ASN A 60 20.04 -15.21 -21.32
C ASN A 60 19.65 -14.05 -20.40
N ARG A 61 20.37 -12.93 -20.50
CA ARG A 61 20.08 -11.72 -19.72
C ARG A 61 18.70 -11.14 -20.04
N ILE A 62 18.31 -11.10 -21.32
CA ILE A 62 16.97 -10.63 -21.72
C ILE A 62 15.90 -11.59 -21.18
N LYS A 63 16.11 -12.90 -21.28
CA LYS A 63 15.20 -13.91 -20.77
C LYS A 63 15.02 -13.81 -19.25
N GLU A 64 16.12 -13.71 -18.49
CA GLU A 64 16.07 -13.50 -17.04
C GLU A 64 15.33 -12.21 -16.67
N LEU A 65 15.54 -11.13 -17.44
CA LEU A 65 14.84 -9.87 -17.23
C LEU A 65 13.32 -10.02 -17.43
N LEU A 66 12.91 -10.67 -18.52
CA LEU A 66 11.49 -10.90 -18.83
C LEU A 66 10.81 -11.81 -17.78
N ASP A 67 11.51 -12.82 -17.27
CA ASP A 67 11.00 -13.74 -16.26
C ASP A 67 11.04 -13.12 -14.84
N SER A 68 11.69 -11.98 -14.69
CA SER A 68 11.81 -11.33 -13.39
C SER A 68 10.47 -10.77 -12.89
N ASP A 69 10.27 -10.79 -11.56
CA ASP A 69 9.12 -10.15 -10.93
C ASP A 69 9.06 -8.65 -11.20
N ARG A 70 10.20 -8.03 -11.47
CA ARG A 70 10.29 -6.61 -11.83
C ARG A 70 9.50 -6.30 -13.11
N ILE A 71 9.72 -7.06 -14.21
CA ILE A 71 8.97 -6.87 -15.47
C ILE A 71 7.47 -7.08 -15.26
N ARG A 72 7.08 -8.09 -14.46
CA ARG A 72 5.66 -8.35 -14.16
C ARG A 72 5.00 -7.21 -13.39
N GLN A 73 5.78 -6.42 -12.67
CA GLN A 73 5.30 -5.27 -11.89
C GLN A 73 5.27 -3.96 -12.67
N ILE A 74 6.05 -3.83 -13.74
CA ILE A 74 6.05 -2.63 -14.60
C ILE A 74 4.66 -2.42 -15.20
N ARG A 75 4.17 -1.19 -15.17
CA ARG A 75 2.86 -0.77 -15.68
C ARG A 75 2.93 0.29 -16.77
N SER A 76 4.13 0.77 -17.08
CA SER A 76 4.38 1.74 -18.15
C SER A 76 5.77 1.51 -18.72
N LYS A 77 5.89 1.57 -20.04
CA LYS A 77 7.19 1.53 -20.73
C LYS A 77 8.02 2.80 -20.54
N ASP A 78 7.33 3.89 -20.23
CA ASP A 78 7.95 5.21 -20.06
C ASP A 78 8.49 5.42 -18.65
N ASP A 79 7.92 4.76 -17.65
CA ASP A 79 8.32 4.88 -16.26
C ASP A 79 8.16 3.52 -15.54
N GLU A 80 9.27 2.81 -15.45
CA GLU A 80 9.30 1.46 -14.88
C GLU A 80 9.10 1.41 -13.36
N ASP A 81 9.27 2.53 -12.67
CA ASP A 81 9.14 2.63 -11.21
C ASP A 81 7.74 3.08 -10.77
N ALA A 82 6.99 3.77 -11.63
CA ALA A 82 5.66 4.25 -11.29
C ALA A 82 4.64 3.10 -11.12
N ARG A 83 3.74 3.23 -10.14
CA ARG A 83 2.69 2.25 -9.84
C ARG A 83 1.37 2.93 -9.57
N PHE A 84 0.29 2.15 -9.73
CA PHE A 84 -1.03 2.58 -9.31
C PHE A 84 -1.12 2.60 -7.78
N GLY A 85 -1.61 3.72 -7.26
CA GLY A 85 -1.97 3.89 -5.87
C GLY A 85 -3.43 4.32 -5.72
N HIS A 86 -3.95 4.22 -4.50
CA HIS A 86 -5.32 4.63 -4.18
C HIS A 86 -5.30 5.87 -3.29
N LYS A 87 -6.14 6.87 -3.60
CA LYS A 87 -6.46 7.98 -2.70
C LYS A 87 -7.69 7.67 -1.86
N THR A 88 -8.65 6.99 -2.45
CA THR A 88 -9.88 6.49 -1.82
C THR A 88 -10.21 5.13 -2.42
N ALA A 89 -11.26 4.47 -1.93
CA ALA A 89 -11.74 3.20 -2.49
C ALA A 89 -12.08 3.28 -4.00
N THR A 90 -12.43 4.47 -4.49
CA THR A 90 -12.86 4.70 -5.88
C THR A 90 -11.93 5.61 -6.68
N SER A 91 -10.94 6.22 -6.05
CA SER A 91 -10.01 7.15 -6.70
C SER A 91 -8.58 6.60 -6.68
N THR A 92 -8.02 6.41 -7.87
CA THR A 92 -6.66 5.95 -8.09
C THR A 92 -5.79 7.04 -8.70
N PHE A 93 -4.50 6.87 -8.59
CA PHE A 93 -3.50 7.66 -9.31
C PHE A 93 -2.38 6.73 -9.80
N PHE A 94 -1.66 7.17 -10.80
CA PHE A 94 -0.45 6.49 -11.28
C PHE A 94 0.76 7.36 -10.98
N GLY A 95 1.80 6.79 -10.37
CA GLY A 95 3.02 7.53 -10.02
C GLY A 95 3.61 7.14 -8.68
N TYR A 96 3.91 8.15 -7.86
CA TYR A 96 4.69 8.05 -6.63
C TYR A 96 3.94 8.61 -5.43
N LYS A 97 4.38 8.17 -4.25
CA LYS A 97 4.00 8.75 -2.96
C LYS A 97 5.20 9.41 -2.31
N THR A 98 4.97 10.54 -1.68
CA THR A 98 5.96 11.23 -0.85
C THR A 98 5.52 11.18 0.60
N HIS A 99 6.40 10.71 1.45
CA HIS A 99 6.18 10.58 2.89
C HIS A 99 7.13 11.53 3.60
N ILE A 100 6.64 12.30 4.56
CA ILE A 100 7.43 13.27 5.31
C ILE A 100 7.25 13.09 6.81
N ALA A 101 8.33 13.28 7.56
CA ALA A 101 8.31 13.55 8.98
C ALA A 101 8.66 15.01 9.23
N MET A 102 8.00 15.65 10.18
CA MET A 102 8.12 17.09 10.46
C MET A 102 8.13 17.33 11.96
N SER A 103 8.99 18.25 12.43
CA SER A 103 9.00 18.69 13.82
C SER A 103 7.82 19.60 14.15
N ASP A 104 7.62 19.89 15.44
CA ASP A 104 6.61 20.86 15.91
C ASP A 104 6.85 22.28 15.35
N ASP A 105 8.11 22.63 15.04
CA ASP A 105 8.50 23.89 14.39
C ASP A 105 8.25 23.89 12.88
N ARG A 106 7.64 22.84 12.35
CA ARG A 106 7.33 22.65 10.92
C ARG A 106 8.58 22.50 10.02
N ILE A 107 9.69 22.04 10.59
CA ILE A 107 10.89 21.65 9.86
C ILE A 107 10.75 20.18 9.43
N ILE A 108 10.92 19.89 8.15
CA ILE A 108 10.91 18.54 7.62
C ILE A 108 12.20 17.84 8.05
N THR A 109 12.09 16.80 8.86
CA THR A 109 13.20 16.06 9.45
C THR A 109 13.48 14.74 8.72
N GLY A 110 12.50 14.19 8.03
CA GLY A 110 12.64 12.96 7.25
C GLY A 110 11.80 12.99 5.99
N VAL A 111 12.33 12.39 4.92
CA VAL A 111 11.68 12.29 3.61
C VAL A 111 11.87 10.89 3.06
N GLU A 112 10.80 10.28 2.56
CA GLU A 112 10.82 9.03 1.82
C GLU A 112 9.96 9.15 0.57
N VAL A 113 10.38 8.55 -0.53
CA VAL A 113 9.60 8.48 -1.75
C VAL A 113 9.45 7.02 -2.12
N THR A 114 8.23 6.62 -2.40
CA THR A 114 7.91 5.26 -2.83
C THR A 114 7.10 5.28 -4.12
N ASP A 115 7.01 4.15 -4.78
CA ASP A 115 6.00 3.98 -5.82
C ASP A 115 4.58 4.09 -5.22
N GLY A 116 3.59 4.35 -6.09
CA GLY A 116 2.22 4.59 -5.67
C GLY A 116 1.55 3.43 -4.94
N SER A 117 2.04 2.20 -5.08
CA SER A 117 1.42 1.00 -4.51
C SER A 117 1.79 0.75 -3.04
N LYS A 118 2.88 1.36 -2.55
CA LYS A 118 3.38 1.10 -1.19
C LYS A 118 2.47 1.70 -0.12
N PRO A 119 2.19 0.94 0.96
CA PRO A 119 1.43 1.44 2.10
C PRO A 119 2.19 2.53 2.88
N ASP A 120 1.47 3.52 3.36
CA ASP A 120 2.06 4.66 4.10
C ASP A 120 2.62 4.21 5.46
N GLY A 121 1.93 3.30 6.14
CA GLY A 121 2.32 2.81 7.46
C GLY A 121 3.68 2.13 7.49
N GLU A 122 4.07 1.44 6.42
CA GLU A 122 5.36 0.76 6.30
C GLU A 122 6.56 1.71 6.23
N GLN A 123 6.31 3.02 6.02
CA GLN A 123 7.37 4.01 5.90
C GLN A 123 7.79 4.65 7.22
N LEU A 124 7.10 4.35 8.32
CA LEU A 124 7.43 4.89 9.64
C LEU A 124 8.87 4.61 10.07
N PRO A 125 9.39 3.37 9.98
CA PRO A 125 10.76 3.06 10.39
C PRO A 125 11.79 3.91 9.63
N ASN A 126 11.64 4.03 8.31
CA ASN A 126 12.53 4.80 7.45
C ASN A 126 12.50 6.29 7.78
N LEU A 127 11.31 6.85 7.99
CA LEU A 127 11.14 8.26 8.36
C LEU A 127 11.72 8.55 9.74
N LEU A 128 11.54 7.65 10.69
CA LEU A 128 12.08 7.76 12.04
C LEU A 128 13.61 7.72 12.03
N GLU A 129 14.19 6.76 11.31
CA GLU A 129 15.64 6.65 11.15
C GLU A 129 16.23 7.92 10.53
N LYS A 130 15.63 8.40 9.43
CA LYS A 130 16.07 9.63 8.76
C LYS A 130 15.95 10.85 9.66
N SER A 131 14.87 10.97 10.43
CA SER A 131 14.69 12.08 11.39
C SER A 131 15.77 12.05 12.47
N LYS A 132 16.05 10.88 13.05
CA LYS A 132 17.12 10.71 14.05
C LYS A 132 18.50 11.04 13.48
N ARG A 133 18.78 10.59 12.26
CA ARG A 133 20.04 10.86 11.53
C ARG A 133 20.25 12.34 11.24
N ASN A 134 19.15 13.08 11.04
CA ASN A 134 19.15 14.52 10.85
C ASN A 134 19.09 15.32 12.18
N GLY A 135 19.37 14.66 13.31
CA GLY A 135 19.53 15.29 14.63
C GLY A 135 18.23 15.47 15.42
N ALA A 136 17.09 14.94 14.95
CA ALA A 136 15.85 15.03 15.71
C ALA A 136 15.82 14.08 16.91
N ALA A 137 15.61 14.61 18.12
CA ALA A 137 15.37 13.82 19.33
C ALA A 137 13.89 13.43 19.40
N VAL A 138 13.52 12.34 18.69
CA VAL A 138 12.11 11.92 18.57
C VAL A 138 11.65 11.21 19.83
N LYS A 139 10.70 11.80 20.55
CA LYS A 139 10.03 11.22 21.73
C LYS A 139 8.58 10.85 21.46
N GLU A 140 7.99 11.46 20.44
CA GLU A 140 6.60 11.30 20.08
C GLU A 140 6.44 11.36 18.57
N ILE A 141 5.48 10.59 18.05
CA ILE A 141 5.10 10.60 16.64
C ILE A 141 3.59 10.76 16.57
N VAL A 142 3.12 11.79 15.86
CA VAL A 142 1.69 12.01 15.59
C VAL A 142 1.41 11.66 14.13
N GLY A 143 0.49 10.74 13.90
CA GLY A 143 0.18 10.24 12.57
C GLY A 143 -1.30 9.92 12.37
N ASP A 144 -1.62 9.38 11.21
CA ASP A 144 -2.95 8.84 10.92
C ASP A 144 -3.06 7.35 11.30
N MET A 145 -4.23 6.76 11.08
CA MET A 145 -4.48 5.37 11.44
C MET A 145 -3.64 4.35 10.65
N ALA A 146 -3.10 4.74 9.50
CA ALA A 146 -2.27 3.84 8.69
C ALA A 146 -0.96 3.48 9.39
N TYR A 147 -0.51 4.32 10.32
CA TYR A 147 0.73 4.08 11.07
C TYR A 147 0.55 3.17 12.29
N VAL A 148 -0.68 2.83 12.68
CA VAL A 148 -0.92 1.92 13.81
C VAL A 148 -0.87 0.47 13.34
N SER A 149 0.29 -0.16 13.49
CA SER A 149 0.53 -1.58 13.29
C SER A 149 1.37 -2.14 14.44
N ASP A 150 1.35 -3.46 14.63
CA ASP A 150 2.17 -4.09 15.65
C ASP A 150 3.66 -3.83 15.41
N ASP A 151 4.11 -3.90 14.16
CA ASP A 151 5.50 -3.63 13.76
C ASP A 151 5.92 -2.19 14.10
N ASN A 152 5.08 -1.21 13.80
CA ASN A 152 5.36 0.19 14.10
C ASN A 152 5.36 0.48 15.61
N LEU A 153 4.49 -0.18 16.37
CA LEU A 153 4.49 -0.09 17.83
C LEU A 153 5.75 -0.72 18.43
N GLU A 154 6.27 -1.79 17.83
CA GLU A 154 7.53 -2.41 18.21
C GLU A 154 8.73 -1.50 17.90
N VAL A 155 8.75 -0.88 16.72
CA VAL A 155 9.77 0.11 16.31
C VAL A 155 9.80 1.32 17.25
N CYS A 156 8.64 1.81 17.69
CA CYS A 156 8.57 2.88 18.68
C CYS A 156 9.07 2.44 20.06
N GLY A 157 8.86 1.18 20.41
CA GLY A 157 9.26 0.63 21.69
C GLY A 157 8.61 1.35 22.87
N LYS A 158 9.39 1.49 23.98
CA LYS A 158 8.93 2.22 25.19
C LYS A 158 9.35 3.69 25.21
N GLU A 159 10.26 4.08 24.32
CA GLU A 159 10.87 5.41 24.31
C GLU A 159 10.11 6.43 23.47
N ILE A 160 9.35 5.96 22.49
CA ILE A 160 8.64 6.82 21.53
C ILE A 160 7.14 6.55 21.64
N THR A 161 6.38 7.58 21.95
CA THR A 161 4.92 7.48 22.01
C THR A 161 4.31 7.69 20.62
N LEU A 162 3.60 6.70 20.11
CA LEU A 162 2.86 6.80 18.85
C LEU A 162 1.44 7.32 19.11
N ILE A 163 1.14 8.54 18.67
CA ILE A 163 -0.17 9.19 18.72
C ILE A 163 -0.83 9.04 17.35
N ALA A 164 -1.61 8.01 17.20
CA ALA A 164 -2.39 7.73 15.99
C ALA A 164 -3.60 6.87 16.37
N ARG A 165 -4.74 7.08 15.74
CA ARG A 165 -5.96 6.33 16.06
C ARG A 165 -5.88 4.91 15.54
N THR A 166 -6.33 3.97 16.33
CA THR A 166 -6.49 2.57 15.93
C THR A 166 -7.52 2.44 14.81
N ASN A 167 -7.30 1.49 13.92
CA ASN A 167 -8.22 1.20 12.84
C ASN A 167 -9.64 0.97 13.37
N THR A 168 -10.63 1.53 12.70
CA THR A 168 -12.05 1.46 13.09
C THR A 168 -12.57 0.04 13.24
N ALA A 169 -12.05 -0.91 12.46
CA ALA A 169 -12.43 -2.32 12.59
C ALA A 169 -11.95 -2.95 13.91
N VAL A 170 -10.73 -2.56 14.37
CA VAL A 170 -10.18 -3.00 15.65
C VAL A 170 -10.93 -2.35 16.80
N ALA A 171 -11.24 -1.06 16.71
CA ALA A 171 -12.04 -0.33 17.68
C ALA A 171 -13.46 -0.91 17.79
N ALA A 172 -14.10 -1.20 16.66
CA ALA A 172 -15.43 -1.83 16.63
C ALA A 172 -15.43 -3.24 17.27
N ALA A 173 -14.39 -4.03 17.02
CA ALA A 173 -14.24 -5.36 17.64
C ALA A 173 -14.09 -5.26 19.17
N ALA A 174 -13.37 -4.27 19.66
CA ALA A 174 -13.19 -4.04 21.09
C ALA A 174 -14.48 -3.57 21.79
N ASN A 175 -15.26 -2.73 21.12
CA ASN A 175 -16.51 -2.19 21.64
C ASN A 175 -17.69 -3.15 21.49
N GLY A 176 -17.47 -4.35 20.90
CA GLY A 176 -18.52 -5.35 20.73
C GLY A 176 -19.67 -4.89 19.82
N ASN A 177 -19.41 -3.96 18.90
CA ASN A 177 -20.38 -3.47 17.93
C ASN A 177 -20.80 -4.60 17.00
N LEU A 178 -22.00 -5.11 17.24
CA LEU A 178 -22.66 -6.11 16.41
C LEU A 178 -23.39 -5.43 15.25
N GLU A 179 -23.53 -6.13 14.13
CA GLU A 179 -24.43 -5.68 13.06
C GLU A 179 -25.85 -5.51 13.59
N GLU A 180 -26.60 -4.61 13.01
CA GLU A 180 -27.98 -4.30 13.39
C GLU A 180 -28.83 -5.57 13.55
N GLY A 181 -29.50 -5.67 14.68
CA GLY A 181 -30.36 -6.80 15.03
C GLY A 181 -29.66 -8.02 15.63
N PHE A 182 -28.33 -8.07 15.67
CA PHE A 182 -27.62 -9.07 16.47
C PHE A 182 -27.38 -8.52 17.88
N CYS A 183 -27.64 -9.33 18.91
CA CYS A 183 -27.36 -8.98 20.29
C CYS A 183 -26.70 -10.14 21.05
N PHE A 184 -25.86 -9.82 22.01
CA PHE A 184 -25.23 -10.81 22.87
C PHE A 184 -26.10 -11.04 24.09
N ASN A 185 -26.59 -12.27 24.24
CA ASN A 185 -27.29 -12.71 25.44
C ASN A 185 -26.25 -13.11 26.50
N LYS A 186 -26.12 -12.26 27.53
CA LYS A 186 -25.12 -12.45 28.59
C LYS A 186 -25.38 -13.69 29.43
N ASP A 187 -26.67 -14.01 29.70
CA ASP A 187 -27.06 -15.11 30.54
C ASP A 187 -26.83 -16.47 29.87
N ALA A 188 -27.08 -16.53 28.55
CA ALA A 188 -26.82 -17.72 27.74
C ALA A 188 -25.35 -17.83 27.27
N GLY A 189 -24.57 -16.75 27.32
CA GLY A 189 -23.23 -16.70 26.72
C GLY A 189 -23.24 -16.84 25.19
N MET A 190 -24.37 -16.57 24.55
CA MET A 190 -24.63 -16.85 23.14
C MET A 190 -25.05 -15.58 22.38
N LEU A 191 -24.85 -15.59 21.07
CA LEU A 191 -25.28 -14.52 20.18
C LEU A 191 -26.72 -14.79 19.72
N GLN A 192 -27.60 -13.80 19.85
CA GLN A 192 -28.95 -13.81 19.31
C GLN A 192 -28.99 -13.10 17.96
N CYS A 193 -29.65 -13.72 16.98
CA CYS A 193 -29.78 -13.14 15.62
C CYS A 193 -31.02 -12.21 15.55
N PRO A 194 -31.19 -11.42 14.46
CA PRO A 194 -32.34 -10.52 14.29
C PRO A 194 -33.71 -11.17 14.32
N ALA A 195 -33.79 -12.49 14.09
CA ALA A 195 -35.03 -13.26 14.19
C ALA A 195 -35.29 -13.83 15.62
N GLY A 196 -34.46 -13.45 16.62
CA GLY A 196 -34.58 -13.89 17.99
C GLY A 196 -33.95 -15.24 18.32
N GLU A 197 -33.33 -15.93 17.34
CA GLU A 197 -32.75 -17.26 17.57
C GLU A 197 -31.34 -17.13 18.16
N LEU A 198 -31.06 -17.99 19.17
CA LEU A 198 -29.73 -18.08 19.77
C LEU A 198 -28.77 -18.94 18.92
N SER A 199 -27.50 -18.60 18.93
CA SER A 199 -26.45 -19.48 18.42
C SER A 199 -26.42 -20.80 19.22
N THR A 200 -26.12 -21.89 18.53
CA THR A 200 -26.12 -23.23 19.14
C THR A 200 -24.79 -23.55 19.82
N ARG A 201 -23.72 -22.91 19.39
CA ARG A 201 -22.37 -23.05 19.97
C ARG A 201 -21.48 -21.88 19.58
N VAL A 202 -20.44 -21.69 20.37
CA VAL A 202 -19.35 -20.75 20.09
C VAL A 202 -18.01 -21.49 19.96
N GLU A 203 -17.20 -21.11 18.99
CA GLU A 203 -15.86 -21.65 18.78
C GLU A 203 -14.87 -20.49 18.84
N LYS A 204 -13.83 -20.61 19.66
CA LYS A 204 -12.69 -19.70 19.62
C LYS A 204 -11.74 -20.16 18.53
N ARG A 205 -11.35 -19.29 17.63
CA ARG A 205 -10.46 -19.59 16.51
C ARG A 205 -9.41 -18.50 16.36
N THR A 206 -8.24 -18.88 15.86
CA THR A 206 -7.17 -17.96 15.50
C THR A 206 -7.05 -17.94 13.97
N ALA A 207 -7.06 -16.76 13.39
CA ALA A 207 -6.84 -16.54 11.96
C ALA A 207 -5.34 -16.68 11.61
N LYS A 208 -5.03 -16.80 10.33
CA LYS A 208 -3.63 -16.92 9.85
C LYS A 208 -2.73 -15.72 10.25
N ASN A 209 -3.33 -14.55 10.44
CA ASN A 209 -2.66 -13.32 10.89
C ASN A 209 -2.54 -13.21 12.42
N GLY A 210 -2.80 -14.27 13.18
CA GLY A 210 -2.70 -14.30 14.64
C GLY A 210 -3.93 -13.76 15.39
N ASN A 211 -4.87 -13.09 14.73
CA ASN A 211 -6.06 -12.54 15.39
C ASN A 211 -7.00 -13.63 15.88
N THR A 212 -7.48 -13.50 17.10
CA THR A 212 -8.46 -14.40 17.69
C THR A 212 -9.87 -13.88 17.43
N TYR A 213 -10.78 -14.77 17.08
CA TYR A 213 -12.20 -14.46 16.92
C TYR A 213 -13.10 -15.53 17.52
N LEU A 214 -14.27 -15.09 17.98
CA LEU A 214 -15.35 -15.98 18.42
C LEU A 214 -16.30 -16.21 17.24
N ARG A 215 -16.52 -17.47 16.90
CA ARG A 215 -17.41 -17.89 15.84
C ARG A 215 -18.68 -18.48 16.45
N TYR A 216 -19.78 -17.74 16.36
CA TYR A 216 -21.10 -18.16 16.81
C TYR A 216 -21.80 -18.92 15.69
N ILE A 217 -22.23 -20.16 15.96
CA ILE A 217 -22.80 -21.06 14.97
C ILE A 217 -24.30 -21.18 15.23
N PHE A 218 -25.08 -21.00 14.16
CA PHE A 218 -26.54 -21.06 14.18
C PHE A 218 -27.05 -22.36 13.54
N SER A 219 -28.28 -22.77 13.91
CA SER A 219 -28.94 -23.92 13.32
C SER A 219 -29.22 -23.70 11.83
N LYS A 220 -28.68 -24.58 10.99
CA LYS A 220 -28.93 -24.54 9.55
C LYS A 220 -30.40 -24.75 9.18
N VAL A 221 -31.08 -25.58 9.95
CA VAL A 221 -32.51 -25.90 9.74
C VAL A 221 -33.34 -24.64 10.01
N THR A 222 -33.13 -23.99 11.16
CA THR A 222 -33.80 -22.75 11.54
C THR A 222 -33.54 -21.64 10.54
N CYS A 223 -32.25 -21.42 10.13
CA CYS A 223 -31.90 -20.41 9.16
C CYS A 223 -32.52 -20.62 7.76
N ARG A 224 -32.75 -21.88 7.35
CA ARG A 224 -33.41 -22.17 6.06
C ARG A 224 -34.88 -21.75 6.04
N LYS A 225 -35.56 -21.85 7.16
CA LYS A 225 -36.97 -21.52 7.31
C LYS A 225 -37.21 -20.08 7.79
N CYS A 226 -36.16 -19.32 8.03
CA CYS A 226 -36.25 -17.99 8.63
C CYS A 226 -36.87 -16.97 7.62
N PRO A 227 -37.92 -16.23 8.03
CA PRO A 227 -38.55 -15.22 7.17
C PRO A 227 -37.60 -14.04 6.82
N GLN A 228 -36.57 -13.79 7.66
CA GLN A 228 -35.59 -12.76 7.47
C GLN A 228 -34.34 -13.23 6.70
N ARG A 229 -34.34 -14.44 6.15
CA ARG A 229 -33.21 -15.09 5.54
C ARG A 229 -32.50 -14.20 4.48
N GLU A 230 -33.27 -13.57 3.60
CA GLU A 230 -32.73 -12.78 2.48
C GLU A 230 -32.04 -11.47 2.95
N LYS A 231 -32.46 -10.94 4.10
CA LYS A 231 -31.88 -9.72 4.70
C LYS A 231 -30.74 -10.05 5.68
N CYS A 232 -30.68 -11.27 6.19
CA CYS A 232 -29.73 -11.69 7.21
C CYS A 232 -28.40 -12.16 6.59
N ARG A 233 -27.28 -11.56 6.99
CA ARG A 233 -25.93 -11.96 6.57
C ARG A 233 -25.66 -13.46 6.78
N VAL A 234 -26.04 -14.00 7.93
CA VAL A 234 -25.90 -15.43 8.26
C VAL A 234 -26.84 -16.28 7.42
N GLY A 235 -28.08 -15.84 7.23
CA GLY A 235 -29.11 -16.53 6.47
C GLY A 235 -28.80 -16.64 4.97
N ARG A 236 -28.30 -15.58 4.35
CA ARG A 236 -27.92 -15.51 2.92
C ARG A 236 -26.71 -16.37 2.56
N SER A 237 -25.84 -16.63 3.52
CA SER A 237 -24.59 -17.36 3.25
C SER A 237 -24.88 -18.74 2.65
N ASN A 238 -24.17 -19.10 1.58
CA ASN A 238 -24.17 -20.45 0.99
C ASN A 238 -23.18 -21.40 1.67
N ALA A 239 -22.48 -20.95 2.71
CA ALA A 239 -21.50 -21.75 3.43
C ALA A 239 -22.15 -22.99 4.09
N LYS A 240 -21.36 -24.06 4.23
CA LYS A 240 -21.79 -25.29 4.92
C LYS A 240 -22.26 -25.03 6.36
N THR A 241 -21.67 -24.00 7.00
CA THR A 241 -21.99 -23.63 8.40
C THR A 241 -22.57 -22.22 8.43
N ARG A 242 -23.69 -22.03 9.12
CA ARG A 242 -24.29 -20.73 9.41
C ARG A 242 -23.60 -20.12 10.61
N SER A 243 -22.81 -19.09 10.42
CA SER A 243 -22.02 -18.54 11.52
C SER A 243 -21.84 -17.03 11.41
N TYR A 244 -21.74 -16.40 12.57
CA TYR A 244 -21.35 -15.01 12.76
C TYR A 244 -20.03 -15.00 13.53
N SER A 245 -19.07 -14.23 13.08
CA SER A 245 -17.75 -14.15 13.71
C SER A 245 -17.52 -12.76 14.28
N ILE A 246 -17.08 -12.70 15.53
CA ILE A 246 -16.70 -11.47 16.24
C ILE A 246 -15.21 -11.57 16.54
N THR A 247 -14.42 -10.65 15.99
CA THR A 247 -12.99 -10.58 16.31
C THR A 247 -12.83 -10.12 17.76
N GLN A 248 -12.03 -10.84 18.53
CA GLN A 248 -11.67 -10.41 19.88
C GLN A 248 -10.52 -9.41 19.76
N ALA A 249 -10.65 -8.24 20.33
CA ALA A 249 -9.55 -7.35 20.52
C ALA A 249 -8.51 -7.98 21.48
N SER A 250 -7.24 -7.90 21.13
CA SER A 250 -6.17 -8.31 22.02
C SER A 250 -6.12 -7.37 23.24
N GLU A 251 -5.53 -7.83 24.34
CA GLU A 251 -5.29 -6.99 25.52
C GLU A 251 -4.53 -5.71 25.15
N LYS A 252 -3.50 -5.85 24.30
CA LYS A 252 -2.74 -4.75 23.72
C LYS A 252 -3.62 -3.72 22.98
N ASN A 253 -4.61 -4.19 22.21
CA ASN A 253 -5.53 -3.29 21.51
C ASN A 253 -6.49 -2.59 22.49
N LEU A 254 -6.91 -3.27 23.55
CA LEU A 254 -7.74 -2.66 24.61
C LEU A 254 -6.97 -1.58 25.39
N GLU A 255 -5.72 -1.84 25.72
CA GLU A 255 -4.84 -0.84 26.34
C GLU A 255 -4.62 0.36 25.42
N ARG A 256 -4.43 0.10 24.12
CA ARG A 256 -4.30 1.15 23.11
C ARG A 256 -5.55 2.04 23.04
N LEU A 257 -6.74 1.46 23.02
CA LEU A 257 -7.99 2.22 23.01
C LEU A 257 -8.18 3.05 24.28
N LYS A 258 -7.82 2.52 25.47
CA LYS A 258 -7.83 3.31 26.71
C LYS A 258 -6.85 4.48 26.64
N PHE A 259 -5.68 4.28 26.02
CA PHE A 259 -4.72 5.37 25.80
C PHE A 259 -5.31 6.44 24.87
N GLU A 260 -6.05 6.05 23.83
CA GLU A 260 -6.72 6.98 22.92
C GLU A 260 -7.82 7.84 23.59
N GLU A 261 -8.41 7.35 24.69
CA GLU A 261 -9.39 8.09 25.50
C GLU A 261 -8.73 9.14 26.43
N SER A 262 -7.42 9.07 26.63
CA SER A 262 -6.70 10.00 27.53
C SER A 262 -6.71 11.42 27.00
N GLU A 263 -6.77 12.40 27.91
CA GLU A 263 -6.71 13.82 27.60
C GLU A 263 -5.41 14.16 26.82
N TYR A 264 -4.30 13.57 27.22
CA TYR A 264 -3.01 13.71 26.55
C TYR A 264 -3.11 13.33 25.06
N PHE A 265 -3.65 12.15 24.76
CA PHE A 265 -3.80 11.70 23.38
C PHE A 265 -4.70 12.65 22.58
N GLN A 266 -5.83 13.08 23.14
CA GLN A 266 -6.77 13.95 22.46
C GLN A 266 -6.16 15.34 22.16
N GLU A 267 -5.38 15.89 23.08
CA GLU A 267 -4.66 17.14 22.86
C GLU A 267 -3.60 17.00 21.78
N ARG A 268 -2.81 15.93 21.83
CA ARG A 268 -1.75 15.72 20.85
C ARG A 268 -2.31 15.43 19.44
N MET A 269 -3.42 14.75 19.31
CA MET A 269 -4.09 14.54 18.03
C MET A 269 -4.52 15.83 17.33
N LYS A 270 -4.77 16.93 18.06
CA LYS A 270 -5.14 18.22 17.48
C LYS A 270 -4.06 18.77 16.55
N ILE A 271 -2.78 18.46 16.79
CA ILE A 271 -1.70 18.97 15.94
C ILE A 271 -1.55 18.23 14.60
N ARG A 272 -2.25 17.11 14.41
CA ARG A 272 -2.15 16.31 13.17
C ARG A 272 -2.42 17.12 11.90
N HIS A 273 -3.32 18.11 11.95
CA HIS A 273 -3.63 18.96 10.80
C HIS A 273 -2.41 19.71 10.25
N ARG A 274 -1.37 19.97 11.08
CA ARG A 274 -0.15 20.68 10.64
C ARG A 274 0.60 19.94 9.52
N ILE A 275 0.58 18.60 9.51
CA ILE A 275 1.20 17.82 8.45
C ILE A 275 0.39 17.91 7.14
N GLU A 276 -0.93 18.02 7.25
CA GLU A 276 -1.81 18.22 6.09
C GLU A 276 -1.58 19.59 5.46
N GLU A 277 -1.45 20.66 6.30
CA GLU A 277 -1.08 21.98 5.85
C GLU A 277 0.29 21.99 5.16
N LYS A 278 1.29 21.30 5.74
CA LYS A 278 2.62 21.18 5.12
C LYS A 278 2.53 20.45 3.77
N ASN A 279 1.80 19.37 3.67
CA ASN A 279 1.57 18.67 2.41
C ASN A 279 0.88 19.57 1.37
N GLY A 280 -0.06 20.40 1.80
CA GLY A 280 -0.69 21.45 0.97
C GLY A 280 0.34 22.45 0.46
N GLU A 281 1.16 23.03 1.35
CA GLU A 281 2.24 23.96 1.01
C GLU A 281 3.20 23.37 -0.04
N LEU A 282 3.68 22.12 0.17
CA LEU A 282 4.60 21.46 -0.75
C LEU A 282 3.98 21.26 -2.14
N LYS A 283 2.70 20.94 -2.21
CA LYS A 283 1.98 20.70 -3.47
C LYS A 283 1.68 22.00 -4.22
N GLU A 284 1.23 23.03 -3.51
CA GLU A 284 0.74 24.26 -4.14
C GLU A 284 1.86 25.27 -4.38
N ALA A 285 2.77 25.44 -3.41
CA ALA A 285 3.80 26.46 -3.46
C ALA A 285 5.18 25.95 -3.93
N HIS A 286 5.40 24.62 -3.90
CA HIS A 286 6.71 24.03 -4.20
C HIS A 286 6.67 22.95 -5.31
N GLY A 287 5.59 22.90 -6.11
CA GLY A 287 5.51 22.08 -7.31
C GLY A 287 5.34 20.56 -7.09
N LEU A 288 5.14 20.09 -5.85
CA LEU A 288 5.09 18.66 -5.56
C LEU A 288 3.76 17.99 -5.96
N ARG A 289 2.88 18.70 -6.66
CA ARG A 289 1.61 18.14 -7.16
C ARG A 289 1.82 17.11 -8.28
N LYS A 290 2.87 17.30 -9.08
CA LYS A 290 3.23 16.42 -10.20
C LYS A 290 4.71 16.04 -10.13
N ALA A 291 5.03 14.89 -10.68
CA ALA A 291 6.40 14.50 -10.96
C ALA A 291 6.94 15.34 -12.13
N ASP A 292 8.08 15.99 -11.94
CA ASP A 292 8.75 16.76 -13.00
C ASP A 292 9.59 15.86 -13.90
N SER A 293 9.93 14.67 -13.41
CA SER A 293 10.76 13.68 -14.10
C SER A 293 10.24 12.27 -13.83
N ARG A 294 10.76 11.29 -14.58
CA ARG A 294 10.42 9.88 -14.45
C ARG A 294 11.46 9.15 -13.60
N GLY A 295 11.02 8.07 -12.96
CA GLY A 295 11.86 7.22 -12.14
C GLY A 295 11.97 7.65 -10.68
N LEU A 296 12.10 6.65 -9.80
CA LEU A 296 12.10 6.84 -8.35
C LEU A 296 13.24 7.75 -7.87
N PHE A 297 14.42 7.65 -8.50
CA PHE A 297 15.58 8.49 -8.18
C PHE A 297 15.31 9.98 -8.43
N ALA A 298 14.72 10.32 -9.59
CA ALA A 298 14.41 11.70 -9.93
C ALA A 298 13.34 12.28 -8.98
N MET A 299 12.37 11.47 -8.60
CA MET A 299 11.37 11.84 -7.59
C MET A 299 11.97 12.08 -6.20
N HIS A 300 12.97 11.29 -5.80
CA HIS A 300 13.73 11.57 -4.57
C HIS A 300 14.43 12.92 -4.63
N LEU A 301 15.11 13.23 -5.74
CA LEU A 301 15.76 14.53 -5.92
C LEU A 301 14.76 15.69 -5.86
N GLN A 302 13.63 15.58 -6.59
CA GLN A 302 12.57 16.60 -6.54
C GLN A 302 12.09 16.82 -5.11
N MET A 303 11.84 15.74 -4.38
CA MET A 303 11.36 15.84 -3.01
C MET A 303 12.41 16.42 -2.04
N TYR A 304 13.67 16.04 -2.16
CA TYR A 304 14.75 16.59 -1.33
C TYR A 304 14.94 18.10 -1.56
N PHE A 305 14.95 18.57 -2.81
CA PHE A 305 15.04 20.01 -3.11
C PHE A 305 13.80 20.76 -2.62
N THR A 306 12.62 20.16 -2.76
CA THR A 306 11.38 20.74 -2.24
C THR A 306 11.44 20.87 -0.72
N ALA A 307 11.83 19.82 0.00
CA ALA A 307 11.95 19.84 1.45
C ALA A 307 13.01 20.83 1.93
N PHE A 308 14.17 20.88 1.27
CA PHE A 308 15.23 21.85 1.55
C PHE A 308 14.72 23.30 1.43
N THR A 309 14.08 23.61 0.30
CA THR A 309 13.54 24.96 0.07
C THR A 309 12.48 25.37 1.11
N ALA A 310 11.57 24.42 1.43
CA ALA A 310 10.55 24.66 2.45
C ALA A 310 11.17 24.86 3.84
N ASN A 311 12.21 24.10 4.18
CA ASN A 311 12.93 24.23 5.45
C ASN A 311 13.67 25.55 5.54
N VAL A 312 14.41 25.97 4.49
CA VAL A 312 15.11 27.27 4.49
C VAL A 312 14.13 28.42 4.71
N LYS A 313 13.02 28.47 3.98
CA LYS A 313 11.95 29.47 4.20
C LYS A 313 11.41 29.46 5.62
N ARG A 314 11.23 28.26 6.20
CA ARG A 314 10.71 28.14 7.56
C ARG A 314 11.72 28.59 8.60
N ILE A 315 13.00 28.28 8.45
CA ILE A 315 14.08 28.73 9.34
C ILE A 315 14.17 30.24 9.35
N VAL A 316 14.22 30.89 8.17
CA VAL A 316 14.25 32.35 8.06
C VAL A 316 13.06 32.98 8.83
N ARG A 317 11.85 32.42 8.65
CA ARG A 317 10.67 32.93 9.37
C ARG A 317 10.73 32.70 10.88
N LEU A 318 11.35 31.61 11.34
CA LEU A 318 11.55 31.37 12.77
C LEU A 318 12.56 32.37 13.38
N ASP A 319 13.63 32.66 12.65
CA ASP A 319 14.62 33.65 13.06
C ASP A 319 14.02 35.09 13.14
N GLU A 320 13.17 35.45 12.17
CA GLU A 320 12.43 36.73 12.21
C GLU A 320 11.53 36.85 13.46
N LEU A 321 10.76 35.75 13.75
CA LEU A 321 9.89 35.72 14.93
C LEU A 321 10.64 35.72 16.27
N ALA A 322 11.90 35.28 16.28
CA ALA A 322 12.72 35.29 17.49
C ALA A 322 13.37 36.67 17.74
N MET A 323 13.38 37.54 16.73
CA MET A 323 13.90 38.91 16.83
C MET A 323 12.83 39.96 17.18
N GLU A 324 11.54 39.60 17.02
CA GLU A 324 10.39 40.39 17.48
C GLU A 324 10.09 40.17 18.97
#